data_c66d9a8ae31268dad8b070f9128cbe62
#
_entry.id   c66d9a8ae31268dad8b070f9128cbe62
#
_cell.length_a   1.000
_cell.length_b   1.000
_cell.length_c   1.000
_cell.angle_alpha   90.00
_cell.angle_beta   90.00
_cell.angle_gamma   90.00
#
_symmetry.space_group_name_H-M   'P 1'
#
loop_
_entity.id
_entity.type
_entity.pdbx_description
1 polymer ?
#
loop_
_entity_poly.entity_id
_entity_poly.type
_entity_poly.pdbx_seq_one_letter_code
_entity_poly.pdbx_strand_id
1 'polypeptide(L)'
;TSHAECLVLRKAMRRLGQKYLEKCDLWVTLEPCAMCAGAISNARIRRLYYAVEDKKGGAVDNGSRVFSHPTCHHKPEIYGGIMETQSASLLKKFFLGRR
;
A
#
# COMPACT_ATOMS: atom_id res chain seq x y z
N THR A 1 -12.67 -3.94 6.87
CA THR A 1 -11.83 -4.55 7.87
C THR A 1 -10.37 -4.21 7.67
N SER A 2 -9.53 -4.66 8.56
CA SER A 2 -8.09 -4.36 8.55
C SER A 2 -7.31 -4.94 7.37
N HIS A 3 -7.93 -5.81 6.55
CA HIS A 3 -7.23 -6.48 5.45
C HIS A 3 -7.87 -6.20 4.09
N ALA A 4 -8.49 -5.04 3.95
CA ALA A 4 -9.10 -4.61 2.70
C ALA A 4 -8.09 -4.57 1.55
N GLU A 5 -6.83 -4.25 1.83
CA GLU A 5 -5.77 -4.20 0.83
C GLU A 5 -5.55 -5.57 0.18
N CYS A 6 -5.60 -6.64 0.96
CA CYS A 6 -5.44 -8.00 0.42
C CYS A 6 -6.57 -8.37 -0.52
N LEU A 7 -7.80 -7.96 -0.20
CA LEU A 7 -8.97 -8.19 -1.06
C LEU A 7 -8.84 -7.41 -2.36
N VAL A 8 -8.41 -6.17 -2.29
CA VAL A 8 -8.23 -5.33 -3.48
C VAL A 8 -7.17 -5.92 -4.42
N LEU A 9 -6.05 -6.35 -3.86
CA LEU A 9 -4.98 -6.98 -4.64
C LEU A 9 -5.49 -8.23 -5.36
N ARG A 10 -6.21 -9.06 -4.64
CA ARG A 10 -6.77 -10.30 -5.19
C ARG A 10 -7.76 -10.02 -6.32
N LYS A 11 -8.64 -9.04 -6.14
CA LYS A 11 -9.59 -8.63 -7.17
C LYS A 11 -8.89 -8.07 -8.41
N ALA A 12 -7.85 -7.26 -8.21
CA ALA A 12 -7.10 -6.68 -9.31
C ALA A 12 -6.41 -7.77 -10.14
N MET A 13 -5.77 -8.73 -9.50
CA MET A 13 -5.12 -9.85 -10.17
C MET A 13 -6.14 -10.62 -11.02
N ARG A 14 -7.30 -10.88 -10.46
CA ARG A 14 -8.37 -11.62 -11.13
C ARG A 14 -8.92 -10.87 -12.34
N ARG A 15 -9.18 -9.56 -12.17
CA ARG A 15 -9.71 -8.73 -13.25
C ARG A 15 -8.74 -8.55 -14.40
N LEU A 16 -7.47 -8.36 -14.09
CA LEU A 16 -6.44 -8.14 -15.10
C LEU A 16 -5.88 -9.44 -15.66
N GLY A 17 -6.26 -10.58 -15.06
CA GLY A 17 -5.72 -11.87 -15.47
C GLY A 17 -4.21 -11.95 -15.26
N GLN A 18 -3.69 -11.28 -14.24
CA GLN A 18 -2.26 -11.19 -13.98
C GLN A 18 -1.94 -11.74 -12.59
N LYS A 19 -0.84 -12.45 -12.49
CA LYS A 19 -0.31 -12.92 -11.21
C LYS A 19 0.41 -11.80 -10.46
N TYR A 20 1.05 -10.89 -11.19
CA TYR A 20 1.79 -9.77 -10.62
C TYR A 20 1.24 -8.45 -11.14
N LEU A 21 1.21 -7.45 -10.25
CA LEU A 21 0.64 -6.14 -10.55
C LEU A 21 1.76 -5.10 -10.72
N GLU A 22 2.74 -5.43 -11.55
CA GLU A 22 3.98 -4.66 -11.70
C GLU A 22 3.79 -3.26 -12.27
N LYS A 23 2.66 -3.01 -12.93
CA LYS A 23 2.35 -1.70 -13.49
C LYS A 23 1.25 -0.97 -12.71
N CYS A 24 0.87 -1.50 -11.56
CA CYS A 24 -0.23 -0.96 -10.77
C CYS A 24 0.29 -0.23 -9.53
N ASP A 25 -0.41 0.82 -9.16
CA ASP A 25 -0.17 1.56 -7.93
C ASP A 25 -1.30 1.26 -6.95
N LEU A 26 -0.96 1.17 -5.67
CA LEU A 26 -1.94 0.92 -4.62
C LEU A 26 -2.05 2.15 -3.73
N TRP A 27 -3.29 2.60 -3.52
CA TRP A 27 -3.62 3.74 -2.68
C TRP A 27 -4.43 3.27 -1.50
N VAL A 28 -3.93 3.49 -0.29
CA VAL A 28 -4.61 3.12 0.94
C VAL A 28 -4.66 4.29 1.90
N THR A 29 -5.65 4.27 2.81
CA THR A 29 -5.81 5.36 3.77
C THR A 29 -4.81 5.25 4.90
N LEU A 30 -4.69 4.07 5.48
CA LEU A 30 -3.84 3.82 6.64
C LEU A 30 -2.65 2.96 6.23
N GLU A 31 -1.51 3.21 6.86
CA GLU A 31 -0.30 2.43 6.62
C GLU A 31 -0.57 0.93 6.77
N PRO A 32 -0.20 0.12 5.76
CA PRO A 32 -0.45 -1.32 5.83
C PRO A 32 0.24 -2.02 7.00
N CYS A 33 -0.43 -3.02 7.56
CA CYS A 33 0.15 -3.90 8.57
C CYS A 33 1.13 -4.89 7.92
N ALA A 34 1.82 -5.69 8.73
CA ALA A 34 2.83 -6.62 8.23
C ALA A 34 2.28 -7.62 7.20
N MET A 35 1.08 -8.15 7.45
CA MET A 35 0.46 -9.11 6.52
C MET A 35 0.13 -8.45 5.18
N CYS A 36 -0.45 -7.26 5.21
CA CYS A 36 -0.79 -6.54 3.99
C CYS A 36 0.46 -6.06 3.24
N ALA A 37 1.49 -5.61 3.96
CA ALA A 37 2.76 -5.25 3.34
C ALA A 37 3.41 -6.45 2.65
N GLY A 38 3.36 -7.62 3.26
CA GLY A 38 3.82 -8.85 2.64
C GLY A 38 3.05 -9.20 1.37
N ALA A 39 1.74 -9.05 1.41
CA ALA A 39 0.89 -9.28 0.24
C ALA A 39 1.21 -8.29 -0.90
N ILE A 40 1.46 -7.03 -0.56
CA ILE A 40 1.85 -5.99 -1.52
C ILE A 40 3.17 -6.36 -2.20
N SER A 41 4.15 -6.82 -1.43
CA SER A 41 5.43 -7.29 -1.97
C SER A 41 5.23 -8.47 -2.90
N ASN A 42 4.46 -9.46 -2.47
CA ASN A 42 4.19 -10.67 -3.26
C ASN A 42 3.44 -10.35 -4.56
N ALA A 43 2.57 -9.36 -4.55
CA ALA A 43 1.85 -8.90 -5.73
C ALA A 43 2.72 -8.05 -6.66
N ARG A 44 3.89 -7.65 -6.22
CA ARG A 44 4.84 -6.81 -6.95
C ARG A 44 4.26 -5.47 -7.38
N ILE A 45 3.52 -4.84 -6.47
CA ILE A 45 2.98 -3.49 -6.69
C ILE A 45 4.12 -2.51 -7.00
N ARG A 46 3.91 -1.63 -7.98
CA ARG A 46 4.91 -0.66 -8.40
C ARG A 46 5.08 0.46 -7.37
N ARG A 47 3.98 1.08 -6.95
CA ARG A 47 4.00 2.19 -6.00
C ARG A 47 2.92 2.01 -4.94
N LEU A 48 3.28 2.32 -3.70
CA LEU A 48 2.35 2.31 -2.58
C LEU A 48 2.22 3.72 -2.03
N TYR A 49 0.98 4.19 -1.96
CA TYR A 49 0.64 5.48 -1.35
C TYR A 49 -0.23 5.23 -0.14
N TYR A 50 0.10 5.81 1.01
CA TYR A 50 -0.81 5.79 2.15
C TYR A 50 -0.92 7.18 2.77
N ALA A 51 -2.12 7.50 3.25
CA ALA A 51 -2.44 8.85 3.73
C ALA A 51 -1.90 9.10 5.13
N VAL A 52 -2.06 8.15 6.04
CA VAL A 52 -1.77 8.32 7.45
C VAL A 52 -0.89 7.16 7.94
N GLU A 53 0.16 7.49 8.70
CA GLU A 53 0.98 6.49 9.36
C GLU A 53 0.22 5.83 10.51
N ASP A 54 0.45 4.55 10.71
CA ASP A 54 -0.08 3.80 11.83
C ASP A 54 1.09 3.33 12.71
N LYS A 55 1.36 4.08 13.75
CA LYS A 55 2.50 3.81 14.62
C LYS A 55 2.34 2.56 15.45
N LYS A 56 1.11 2.06 15.60
CA LYS A 56 0.83 0.86 16.38
C LYS A 56 0.79 -0.40 15.53
N GLY A 57 0.11 -0.35 14.40
CA GLY A 57 -0.11 -1.52 13.57
C GLY A 57 0.53 -1.48 12.21
N GLY A 58 1.11 -0.36 11.82
CA GLY A 58 1.77 -0.22 10.53
C GLY A 58 3.08 -0.99 10.45
N ALA A 59 3.48 -1.33 9.25
CA ALA A 59 4.70 -2.11 9.03
C ALA A 59 5.46 -1.68 7.77
N VAL A 60 5.28 -0.45 7.32
CA VAL A 60 6.00 0.14 6.17
C VAL A 60 7.09 1.07 6.70
N ASP A 61 6.72 2.21 7.27
CA ASP A 61 7.66 3.15 7.89
C ASP A 61 7.76 2.96 9.40
N ASN A 62 6.86 2.17 9.96
CA ASN A 62 6.81 1.86 11.39
C ASN A 62 6.88 0.34 11.59
N GLY A 63 6.91 -0.10 12.83
CA GLY A 63 6.88 -1.51 13.18
C GLY A 63 7.98 -2.32 12.53
N SER A 64 7.62 -3.42 11.91
CA SER A 64 8.58 -4.36 11.32
C SER A 64 9.22 -3.86 10.03
N ARG A 65 8.71 -2.80 9.43
CA ARG A 65 9.27 -2.21 8.18
C ARG A 65 9.57 -3.28 7.15
N VAL A 66 8.53 -3.99 6.74
CA VAL A 66 8.62 -5.17 5.88
C VAL A 66 9.47 -4.94 4.64
N PHE A 67 9.31 -3.80 3.96
CA PHE A 67 10.04 -3.52 2.73
C PHE A 67 11.51 -3.18 2.93
N SER A 68 11.94 -2.99 4.17
CA SER A 68 13.34 -2.71 4.50
C SER A 68 14.13 -3.96 4.83
N HIS A 69 13.49 -5.11 4.94
CA HIS A 69 14.17 -6.36 5.25
C HIS A 69 14.96 -6.88 4.05
N PRO A 70 16.17 -7.43 4.29
CA PRO A 70 16.98 -7.99 3.20
C PRO A 70 16.31 -9.14 2.46
N THR A 71 15.38 -9.85 3.12
CA THR A 71 14.66 -10.97 2.53
C THR A 71 13.42 -10.54 1.76
N CYS A 72 13.10 -9.26 1.74
CA CYS A 72 11.97 -8.76 0.95
C CYS A 72 12.37 -8.74 -0.53
N HIS A 73 11.71 -9.58 -1.33
CA HIS A 73 12.07 -9.76 -2.74
C HIS A 73 11.64 -8.62 -3.63
N HIS A 74 10.56 -7.93 -3.28
CA HIS A 74 10.06 -6.79 -4.05
C HIS A 74 9.72 -5.63 -3.13
N LYS A 75 10.24 -4.47 -3.46
CA LYS A 75 10.00 -3.24 -2.71
C LYS A 75 9.33 -2.23 -3.62
N PRO A 76 8.08 -1.85 -3.34
CA PRO A 76 7.44 -0.78 -4.11
C PRO A 76 8.08 0.56 -3.79
N GLU A 77 7.92 1.54 -4.67
CA GLU A 77 8.18 2.93 -4.29
C GLU A 77 7.13 3.33 -3.27
N ILE A 78 7.54 3.98 -2.18
CA ILE A 78 6.65 4.29 -1.06
C ILE A 78 6.49 5.80 -0.90
N TYR A 79 5.23 6.23 -0.82
CA TYR A 79 4.86 7.61 -0.57
C TYR A 79 3.89 7.63 0.61
N GLY A 80 4.44 7.79 1.82
CA GLY A 80 3.67 7.66 3.04
C GLY A 80 3.42 8.99 3.75
N GLY A 81 2.41 9.00 4.63
CA GLY A 81 2.10 10.15 5.46
C GLY A 81 1.62 11.37 4.68
N ILE A 82 1.05 11.16 3.51
CA ILE A 82 0.68 12.25 2.60
C ILE A 82 -0.45 13.14 3.12
N MET A 83 -1.24 12.66 4.08
CA MET A 83 -2.27 13.48 4.73
C MET A 83 -1.69 14.46 5.75
N GLU A 84 -0.42 14.37 6.03
CA GLU A 84 0.27 15.24 6.97
C GLU A 84 0.89 16.45 6.29
N THR A 85 0.69 16.59 4.98
CA THR A 85 1.25 17.69 4.18
C THR A 85 0.15 18.59 3.65
N GLN A 86 0.54 19.76 3.13
CA GLN A 86 -0.42 20.70 2.53
C GLN A 86 -1.09 20.16 1.28
N SER A 87 -0.45 19.25 0.58
CA SER A 87 -1.02 18.60 -0.60
C SER A 87 -2.04 17.52 -0.26
N ALA A 88 -2.20 17.20 1.01
CA ALA A 88 -3.06 16.14 1.47
C ALA A 88 -4.51 16.32 1.07
N SER A 89 -5.01 17.56 1.04
CA SER A 89 -6.41 17.81 0.67
C SER A 89 -6.70 17.45 -0.78
N LEU A 90 -5.80 17.77 -1.70
CA LEU A 90 -5.91 17.38 -3.10
C LEU A 90 -5.86 15.87 -3.25
N LEU A 91 -4.92 15.25 -2.54
CA LEU A 91 -4.73 13.82 -2.59
C LEU A 91 -5.92 13.08 -1.98
N LYS A 92 -6.49 13.61 -0.92
CA LYS A 92 -7.69 13.06 -0.30
C LYS A 92 -8.87 13.06 -1.26
N LYS A 93 -9.05 14.15 -2.02
CA LYS A 93 -10.08 14.21 -3.05
C LYS A 93 -9.86 13.16 -4.12
N PHE A 94 -8.60 12.98 -4.51
CA PHE A 94 -8.23 11.98 -5.50
C PHE A 94 -8.57 10.56 -5.02
N PHE A 95 -8.25 10.25 -3.77
CA PHE A 95 -8.62 8.98 -3.16
C PHE A 95 -10.12 8.73 -3.22
N LEU A 96 -10.90 9.72 -2.78
CA LEU A 96 -12.36 9.60 -2.75
C LEU A 96 -12.94 9.41 -4.15
N GLY A 97 -12.36 10.08 -5.14
CA GLY A 97 -12.81 9.94 -6.51
C GLY A 97 -12.49 8.60 -7.14
N ARG A 98 -11.56 7.84 -6.56
CA ARG A 98 -11.13 6.54 -7.09
C ARG A 98 -11.68 5.34 -6.36
N ARG A 99 -12.34 5.57 -5.27
CA ARG A 99 -12.96 4.49 -4.51
C ARG A 99 -14.30 4.01 -5.10
#